data_ea247e3a6b450431fde9220b2b36ea03
#
_entry.id   ea247e3a6b450431fde9220b2b36ea03
#
_cell.length_a   1.000
_cell.length_b   1.000
_cell.length_c   1.000
_cell.angle_alpha   90.00
_cell.angle_beta   90.00
_cell.angle_gamma   90.00
#
_symmetry.space_group_name_H-M   'P 1'
#
loop_
_entity.id
_entity.type
_entity.pdbx_description
1 polymer ?
#
loop_
_entity_poly.entity_id
_entity_poly.type
_entity_poly.pdbx_seq_one_letter_code
_entity_poly.pdbx_strand_id
1 'polypeptide(L)' 'MNKFFDVLKGLEGKNVLIKLRNGLEVRGKAVMIDPQTMNVLLNDADLSNAGGSDSEHFGVLIIRGDQVSLIAPLS' A
#
# COMPACT_ATOMS: atom_id res chain seq x y z
N MET A 1 -24.14 -4.16 -4.99
CA MET A 1 -22.91 -3.34 -5.00
C MET A 1 -22.00 -3.78 -3.87
N ASN A 2 -20.73 -3.92 -4.14
CA ASN A 2 -19.77 -4.44 -3.17
C ASN A 2 -19.11 -3.27 -2.43
N LYS A 3 -19.49 -3.07 -1.17
CA LYS A 3 -18.95 -1.98 -0.36
C LYS A 3 -17.43 -2.12 -0.14
N PHE A 4 -16.96 -3.34 0.00
CA PHE A 4 -15.53 -3.60 0.18
C PHE A 4 -14.75 -3.11 -1.05
N PHE A 5 -15.25 -3.42 -2.24
CA PHE A 5 -14.66 -2.95 -3.48
C PHE A 5 -14.63 -1.42 -3.52
N ASP A 6 -15.73 -0.78 -3.14
CA ASP A 6 -15.83 0.68 -3.16
C ASP A 6 -14.82 1.31 -2.19
N VAL A 7 -14.63 0.73 -1.02
CA VAL A 7 -13.65 1.21 -0.04
C VAL A 7 -12.25 1.09 -0.61
N LEU A 8 -11.92 -0.05 -1.21
CA LEU A 8 -10.60 -0.25 -1.82
C LEU A 8 -10.32 0.78 -2.91
N LYS A 9 -11.27 0.97 -3.81
CA LYS A 9 -11.11 1.93 -4.90
C LYS A 9 -11.03 3.35 -4.36
N GLY A 10 -11.68 3.63 -3.25
CA GLY A 10 -11.61 4.93 -2.59
C GLY A 10 -10.26 5.26 -2.00
N LEU A 11 -9.38 4.27 -1.83
CA LEU A 11 -8.02 4.53 -1.37
C LEU A 11 -7.12 5.05 -2.49
N GLU A 12 -7.50 4.87 -3.75
CA GLU A 12 -6.70 5.36 -4.86
C GLU A 12 -6.61 6.88 -4.82
N GLY A 13 -5.40 7.40 -5.00
CA GLY A 13 -5.10 8.82 -4.89
C GLY A 13 -4.74 9.26 -3.48
N LYS A 14 -4.85 8.40 -2.49
CA LYS A 14 -4.55 8.73 -1.09
C LYS A 14 -3.22 8.16 -0.66
N ASN A 15 -2.63 8.80 0.36
CA ASN A 15 -1.47 8.23 1.02
C ASN A 15 -1.92 7.09 1.93
N VAL A 16 -1.22 5.97 1.83
CA VAL A 16 -1.58 4.75 2.55
C VAL A 16 -0.37 4.18 3.28
N LEU A 17 -0.67 3.42 4.31
CA LEU A 17 0.28 2.54 4.98
C LEU A 17 -0.06 1.12 4.59
N ILE A 18 0.94 0.38 4.13
CA ILE A 18 0.79 -1.06 3.83
C ILE A 18 1.77 -1.80 4.71
N LYS A 19 1.27 -2.75 5.49
CA LYS A 19 2.14 -3.66 6.23
C LYS A 19 2.26 -4.96 5.45
N LEU A 20 3.48 -5.45 5.34
CA LEU A 20 3.80 -6.65 4.58
C LEU A 20 3.96 -7.85 5.50
N ARG A 21 3.82 -9.03 4.92
CA ARG A 21 3.89 -10.30 5.68
C ARG A 21 5.24 -10.52 6.33
N ASN A 22 6.30 -9.95 5.76
CA ASN A 22 7.66 -10.05 6.30
C ASN A 22 7.97 -9.03 7.40
N GLY A 23 6.98 -8.22 7.80
CA GLY A 23 7.14 -7.21 8.84
C GLY A 23 7.57 -5.84 8.36
N LEU A 24 7.91 -5.70 7.08
CA LEU A 24 8.24 -4.39 6.52
C LEU A 24 6.97 -3.56 6.34
N GLU A 25 7.15 -2.26 6.25
CA GLU A 25 6.07 -1.30 6.06
C GLU A 25 6.35 -0.43 4.85
N VAL A 26 5.28 -0.08 4.14
CA VAL A 26 5.36 0.84 3.00
C VAL A 26 4.42 1.99 3.23
N ARG A 27 4.90 3.20 3.02
CA ARG A 27 4.09 4.42 3.03
C ARG A 27 4.25 5.10 1.69
N GLY A 28 3.14 5.42 1.05
CA GLY A 28 3.19 6.08 -0.25
C GLY A 28 1.81 6.39 -0.77
N LYS A 29 1.76 6.98 -1.95
CA LYS A 29 0.50 7.32 -2.59
C LYS A 29 0.01 6.14 -3.42
N ALA A 30 -1.15 5.61 -3.10
CA ALA A 30 -1.76 4.54 -3.87
C ALA A 30 -2.29 5.12 -5.17
N VAL A 31 -1.76 4.64 -6.29
CA VAL A 31 -2.21 5.04 -7.63
C VAL A 31 -3.32 4.12 -8.09
N MET A 32 -3.10 2.83 -7.91
CA MET A 32 -4.05 1.82 -8.38
C MET A 32 -3.99 0.61 -7.46
N ILE A 33 -5.16 0.06 -7.15
CA ILE A 33 -5.29 -1.17 -6.39
C ILE A 33 -6.13 -2.12 -7.22
N ASP A 34 -5.59 -3.31 -7.50
CA ASP A 34 -6.34 -4.35 -8.19
C ASP A 34 -7.15 -5.12 -7.15
N PRO A 35 -8.49 -5.02 -7.18
CA PRO A 35 -9.31 -5.66 -6.14
C PRO A 35 -9.30 -7.19 -6.21
N GLN A 36 -8.94 -7.76 -7.35
CA GLN A 36 -8.90 -9.22 -7.49
C GLN A 36 -7.64 -9.82 -6.89
N THR A 37 -6.50 -9.15 -7.09
CA THR A 37 -5.21 -9.67 -6.66
C THR A 37 -4.67 -8.95 -5.44
N MET A 38 -5.19 -7.75 -5.15
CA MET A 38 -4.66 -6.82 -4.16
C MET A 38 -3.24 -6.34 -4.49
N ASN A 39 -2.82 -6.44 -5.75
CA ASN A 39 -1.59 -5.79 -6.17
C ASN A 39 -1.79 -4.28 -6.10
N VAL A 40 -0.79 -3.57 -5.60
CA VAL A 40 -0.88 -2.12 -5.38
C VAL A 40 0.25 -1.43 -6.11
N LEU A 41 -0.09 -0.42 -6.89
CA LEU A 41 0.87 0.48 -7.52
C LEU A 41 0.95 1.75 -6.70
N LEU A 42 2.16 2.10 -6.27
CA LEU A 42 2.40 3.27 -5.43
C LEU A 42 3.38 4.22 -6.11
N ASN A 43 3.17 5.51 -5.87
CA ASN A 43 4.13 6.56 -6.18
C ASN A 43 4.73 7.11 -4.89
N ASP A 44 5.99 7.52 -4.98
CA ASP A 44 6.70 8.19 -3.87
C ASP A 44 6.58 7.36 -2.59
N ALA A 45 7.04 6.12 -2.67
CA ALA A 45 6.87 5.15 -1.61
C ALA A 45 8.16 4.97 -0.82
N ASP A 46 8.00 4.84 0.49
CA ASP A 46 9.09 4.54 1.41
C ASP A 46 8.87 3.16 2.00
N LEU A 47 9.85 2.28 1.81
CA LEU A 47 9.87 0.93 2.36
C LEU A 47 10.77 0.95 3.58
N SER A 48 10.27 0.48 4.71
CA SER A 48 11.00 0.59 5.97
C SER A 48 10.76 -0.60 6.88
N ASN A 49 11.59 -0.70 7.91
CA ASN A 49 11.31 -1.59 9.03
C ASN A 49 10.09 -1.11 9.80
N ALA A 50 9.52 -1.98 10.63
CA ALA A 50 8.46 -1.61 11.55
C ALA A 50 8.90 -0.39 12.36
N GLY A 51 8.05 0.63 12.41
CA GLY A 51 8.38 1.89 13.07
C GLY A 51 9.06 2.92 12.17
N GLY A 52 9.44 2.55 10.95
CA GLY A 52 9.94 3.50 9.96
C GLY A 52 11.35 4.02 10.17
N SER A 53 12.17 3.30 10.96
CA SER A 53 13.49 3.81 11.35
C SER A 53 14.57 3.67 10.27
N ASP A 54 14.35 2.82 9.27
CA ASP A 54 15.35 2.52 8.25
C ASP A 54 14.58 2.35 6.93
N SER A 55 14.64 3.36 6.08
CA SER A 55 13.77 3.40 4.91
C SER A 55 14.54 3.57 3.62
N GLU A 56 13.95 3.03 2.57
CA GLU A 56 14.41 3.17 1.19
C GLU A 56 13.28 3.76 0.36
N HIS A 57 13.59 4.78 -0.45
CA HIS A 57 12.59 5.49 -1.24
C HIS A 57 12.53 4.96 -2.68
N PHE A 58 11.30 4.82 -3.19
CA PHE A 58 11.04 4.43 -4.57
C PHE A 58 10.07 5.44 -5.20
N GLY A 59 10.40 5.92 -6.39
CA GLY A 59 9.47 6.78 -7.13
C GLY A 59 8.22 6.02 -7.56
N VAL A 60 8.39 4.75 -7.94
CA VAL A 60 7.31 3.83 -8.29
C VAL A 60 7.59 2.51 -7.61
N LEU A 61 6.58 1.94 -6.98
CA LEU A 61 6.71 0.66 -6.29
C LEU A 61 5.46 -0.16 -6.52
N ILE A 62 5.65 -1.43 -6.88
CA ILE A 62 4.54 -2.36 -7.01
C ILE A 62 4.66 -3.39 -5.89
N ILE A 63 3.60 -3.49 -5.10
CA ILE A 63 3.49 -4.49 -4.03
C ILE A 63 2.58 -5.59 -4.53
N ARG A 64 3.05 -6.81 -4.48
CA ARG A 64 2.24 -7.96 -4.82
C ARG A 64 1.22 -8.22 -3.70
N GLY A 65 -0.01 -8.50 -4.10
CA GLY A 65 -1.10 -8.67 -3.14
C GLY A 65 -0.86 -9.78 -2.13
N ASP A 66 -0.16 -10.84 -2.53
CA ASP A 66 0.14 -11.96 -1.62
C ASP A 66 1.12 -11.57 -0.51
N GLN A 67 1.73 -10.39 -0.58
CA GLN A 67 2.62 -9.88 0.46
C GLN A 67 1.93 -8.89 1.41
N VAL A 68 0.71 -8.49 1.11
CA VAL A 68 -0.01 -7.48 1.89
C VAL A 68 -0.69 -8.13 3.09
N SER A 69 -0.37 -7.65 4.30
CA SER A 69 -1.08 -8.03 5.52
C SER A 69 -2.24 -7.09 5.78
N LEU A 70 -2.01 -5.79 5.62
CA LEU A 70 -3.07 -4.80 5.76
C LEU A 70 -2.72 -3.56 4.96
N ILE A 71 -3.74 -2.80 4.63
CA ILE A 71 -3.60 -1.50 4.00
C ILE A 71 -4.55 -0.53 4.70
N ALA A 72 -4.07 0.68 4.98
CA ALA A 72 -4.87 1.69 5.67
C ALA A 72 -4.55 3.07 5.11
N PRO A 73 -5.56 3.96 5.03
CA PRO A 73 -5.29 5.35 4.67
C PRO A 73 -4.57 6.05 5.82
N LEU A 74 -3.63 6.93 5.47
CA LEU A 74 -2.86 7.68 6.47
C LEU A 74 -3.54 8.98 6.89
N SER A 75 -4.55 9.39 6.14
CA SER A 75 -5.25 10.64 6.47
C SER A 75 -6.70 10.60 6.09
#